data_d380d29fd40262617351ebfacb8b6697
#
_entry.id   d380d29fd40262617351ebfacb8b6697
#
_cell.length_a   1.000
_cell.length_b   1.000
_cell.length_c   1.000
_cell.angle_alpha   90.00
_cell.angle_beta   90.00
_cell.angle_gamma   90.00
#
_symmetry.space_group_name_H-M   'P 1'
#
loop_
_entity.id
_entity.type
_entity.pdbx_description
1 polymer ?
#
loop_
_entity_poly.entity_id
_entity_poly.type
_entity_poly.pdbx_seq_one_letter_code
_entity_poly.pdbx_strand_id
1 'polypeptide(L)'
;MKKCLSIIVTLALAFSAAACGKNTDAPVQREAAADANVAERVENDDNNSSTGGQTAYPVTLTDQLGRQVTIEKEPETLVSGYYISTSLLIALGCKDRLICVEAKAESRSIYRLSAPALTRLPSVGSAKEFDLEGCAALNPDLVVV
;
A
#
# COMPACT_ATOMS: atom_id res chain seq x y z
N MET A 1 6.14 3.74 -56.11
CA MET A 1 7.45 3.30 -56.59
C MET A 1 8.40 3.23 -55.40
N LYS A 2 9.22 2.16 -55.35
CA LYS A 2 10.26 1.81 -54.36
C LYS A 2 9.68 1.18 -53.05
N LYS A 3 9.50 -0.11 -52.91
CA LYS A 3 10.45 -1.29 -52.87
C LYS A 3 11.61 -1.06 -51.92
N CYS A 4 11.64 -1.86 -50.86
CA CYS A 4 12.77 -2.45 -50.20
C CYS A 4 12.37 -2.81 -48.77
N LEU A 5 12.71 -3.83 -48.17
CA LEU A 5 13.40 -5.10 -48.47
C LEU A 5 13.28 -5.92 -47.17
N SER A 6 12.81 -7.09 -47.37
CA SER A 6 12.74 -8.16 -46.34
C SER A 6 14.16 -8.50 -45.91
N ILE A 7 14.44 -8.52 -44.60
CA ILE A 7 15.55 -9.28 -44.05
C ILE A 7 15.03 -10.18 -42.97
N ILE A 8 14.80 -11.39 -43.38
CA ILE A 8 14.65 -12.57 -42.54
C ILE A 8 16.06 -12.94 -42.07
N VAL A 9 16.30 -12.88 -40.76
CA VAL A 9 17.46 -13.58 -40.17
C VAL A 9 16.88 -14.67 -39.25
N THR A 10 16.83 -15.83 -39.83
CA THR A 10 16.72 -17.11 -39.12
C THR A 10 18.09 -17.40 -38.49
N LEU A 11 18.11 -17.57 -37.17
CA LEU A 11 19.19 -18.26 -36.49
C LEU A 11 18.59 -19.29 -35.53
N ALA A 12 18.64 -20.50 -36.05
CA ALA A 12 18.44 -21.72 -35.27
C ALA A 12 19.74 -22.08 -34.56
N LEU A 13 19.64 -22.88 -33.52
CA LEU A 13 20.62 -23.74 -32.84
C LEU A 13 20.64 -23.45 -31.34
N ALA A 14 20.66 -24.39 -30.45
CA ALA A 14 20.62 -25.82 -30.43
C ALA A 14 20.39 -26.25 -28.96
N PHE A 15 19.70 -27.28 -28.83
CA PHE A 15 19.65 -28.25 -27.76
C PHE A 15 20.90 -28.38 -26.89
N SER A 16 20.74 -28.36 -25.59
CA SER A 16 21.53 -29.18 -24.68
C SER A 16 20.69 -29.60 -23.49
N ALA A 17 20.33 -30.88 -23.49
CA ALA A 17 19.80 -31.61 -22.38
C ALA A 17 20.93 -32.19 -21.53
N ALA A 18 20.60 -32.51 -20.28
CA ALA A 18 21.27 -33.31 -19.25
C ALA A 18 21.73 -32.41 -18.08
N ALA A 19 21.48 -32.74 -16.81
CA ALA A 19 21.40 -34.03 -16.20
C ALA A 19 20.61 -33.98 -14.90
N CYS A 20 19.89 -35.03 -14.66
CA CYS A 20 19.37 -35.49 -13.38
C CYS A 20 20.48 -35.59 -12.32
N GLY A 21 20.34 -34.97 -11.19
CA GLY A 21 21.16 -35.15 -10.00
C GLY A 21 20.26 -35.57 -8.84
N LYS A 22 20.42 -36.80 -8.42
CA LYS A 22 19.67 -37.48 -7.36
C LYS A 22 19.89 -36.83 -6.00
N ASN A 23 18.79 -36.77 -5.25
CA ASN A 23 18.74 -36.61 -3.82
C ASN A 23 19.61 -37.67 -3.11
N THR A 24 20.34 -37.17 -2.13
CA THR A 24 20.84 -38.04 -1.07
C THR A 24 20.42 -37.42 0.24
N ASP A 25 19.52 -38.10 0.92
CA ASP A 25 19.16 -37.90 2.31
C ASP A 25 20.40 -38.11 3.19
N ALA A 26 20.66 -37.13 4.07
CA ALA A 26 21.48 -37.36 5.25
C ALA A 26 20.83 -36.67 6.44
N PRO A 27 20.65 -37.37 7.55
CA PRO A 27 19.99 -36.84 8.75
C PRO A 27 20.92 -35.92 9.51
N VAL A 28 20.48 -34.70 9.77
CA VAL A 28 21.18 -33.79 10.67
C VAL A 28 20.86 -34.18 12.12
N GLN A 29 21.88 -34.60 12.79
CA GLN A 29 21.88 -34.86 14.22
C GLN A 29 21.63 -33.57 15.01
N ARG A 30 20.74 -33.70 15.95
CA ARG A 30 20.45 -32.76 17.02
C ARG A 30 21.57 -32.82 18.01
N GLU A 31 22.34 -31.78 18.14
CA GLU A 31 23.17 -31.57 19.34
C GLU A 31 22.59 -30.42 20.14
N ALA A 32 22.19 -30.77 21.36
CA ALA A 32 21.73 -29.86 22.37
C ALA A 32 22.96 -29.28 23.08
N ALA A 33 23.05 -27.98 23.08
CA ALA A 33 23.85 -27.27 24.09
C ALA A 33 22.97 -26.15 24.65
N ALA A 34 22.62 -26.33 25.90
CA ALA A 34 22.05 -25.33 26.76
C ALA A 34 23.09 -24.25 27.05
N ASP A 35 22.73 -23.00 26.90
CA ASP A 35 23.19 -22.05 27.93
C ASP A 35 22.15 -20.90 28.07
N ALA A 36 21.99 -20.58 29.33
CA ALA A 36 20.94 -19.76 29.87
C ALA A 36 21.32 -18.27 29.79
N ASN A 37 20.24 -17.50 29.76
CA ASN A 37 20.12 -16.19 30.39
C ASN A 37 20.15 -14.98 29.45
N VAL A 38 19.04 -14.37 29.25
CA VAL A 38 18.56 -13.09 29.79
C VAL A 38 17.15 -12.87 29.21
N ALA A 39 16.17 -13.15 30.04
CA ALA A 39 14.80 -12.71 29.83
C ALA A 39 14.72 -11.23 30.19
N GLU A 40 14.85 -10.35 29.22
CA GLU A 40 14.34 -9.02 29.35
C GLU A 40 12.92 -9.05 28.76
N ARG A 41 11.99 -9.14 29.67
CA ARG A 41 10.56 -9.15 29.46
C ARG A 41 10.16 -7.76 29.01
N VAL A 42 10.11 -7.56 27.70
CA VAL A 42 9.33 -6.46 27.14
C VAL A 42 7.88 -6.84 27.36
N GLU A 43 7.25 -6.21 28.30
CA GLU A 43 5.80 -6.24 28.45
C GLU A 43 5.21 -5.56 27.23
N ASN A 44 4.96 -6.35 26.18
CA ASN A 44 4.04 -5.97 25.14
C ASN A 44 2.67 -6.01 25.78
N ASP A 45 2.12 -4.85 26.00
CA ASP A 45 0.74 -4.65 26.34
C ASP A 45 -0.08 -4.98 25.08
N ASP A 46 -0.19 -6.29 24.79
CA ASP A 46 -1.05 -6.86 23.74
C ASP A 46 -2.50 -6.79 24.19
N ASN A 47 -3.00 -5.58 24.35
CA ASN A 47 -4.45 -5.36 24.45
C ASN A 47 -5.00 -4.96 23.07
N ASN A 48 -4.63 -5.74 22.01
CA ASN A 48 -5.29 -5.68 20.73
C ASN A 48 -6.44 -6.68 20.66
N SER A 49 -7.46 -6.41 21.43
CA SER A 49 -8.77 -7.05 21.28
C SER A 49 -9.43 -6.44 20.05
N SER A 50 -9.24 -7.05 18.90
CA SER A 50 -9.97 -6.73 17.66
C SER A 50 -11.42 -7.23 17.74
N THR A 51 -12.15 -6.62 18.63
CA THR A 51 -13.59 -6.51 18.55
C THR A 51 -13.83 -5.18 17.85
N GLY A 52 -14.67 -5.11 16.80
CA GLY A 52 -14.95 -3.89 16.03
C GLY A 52 -15.39 -2.71 16.91
N GLY A 53 -14.48 -2.23 17.72
CA GLY A 53 -14.63 -1.15 18.66
C GLY A 53 -14.29 0.16 17.98
N GLN A 54 -15.16 1.12 18.13
CA GLN A 54 -14.88 2.51 17.76
C GLN A 54 -13.60 2.95 18.46
N THR A 55 -12.65 3.44 17.67
CA THR A 55 -11.43 4.05 18.22
C THR A 55 -11.82 5.20 19.12
N ALA A 56 -11.41 5.16 20.38
CA ALA A 56 -11.65 6.27 21.30
C ALA A 56 -10.67 7.42 21.00
N TYR A 57 -11.15 8.61 20.82
CA TYR A 57 -10.35 9.82 20.63
C TYR A 57 -10.22 10.57 21.97
N PRO A 58 -9.10 11.29 22.22
CA PRO A 58 -7.96 11.49 21.31
C PRO A 58 -7.06 10.25 21.16
N VAL A 59 -6.42 10.10 19.98
CA VAL A 59 -5.44 9.05 19.72
C VAL A 59 -4.08 9.70 19.55
N THR A 60 -3.07 9.23 20.31
CA THR A 60 -1.70 9.67 20.16
C THR A 60 -0.89 8.59 19.45
N LEU A 61 -0.23 8.96 18.37
CA LEU A 61 0.62 8.10 17.55
C LEU A 61 2.05 8.62 17.57
N THR A 62 3.02 7.72 17.51
CA THR A 62 4.42 8.10 17.29
C THR A 62 4.74 7.87 15.81
N ASP A 63 5.16 8.94 15.12
CA ASP A 63 5.54 8.83 13.72
C ASP A 63 6.93 8.22 13.52
N GLN A 64 7.32 7.97 12.27
CA GLN A 64 8.61 7.36 11.94
C GLN A 64 9.82 8.22 12.32
N LEU A 65 9.64 9.49 12.63
CA LEU A 65 10.67 10.40 13.11
C LEU A 65 10.69 10.50 14.65
N GLY A 66 9.89 9.69 15.35
CA GLY A 66 9.78 9.69 16.80
C GLY A 66 8.94 10.84 17.37
N ARG A 67 8.20 11.59 16.53
CA ARG A 67 7.34 12.67 17.00
C ARG A 67 5.99 12.10 17.44
N GLN A 68 5.48 12.60 18.54
CA GLN A 68 4.12 12.29 18.97
C GLN A 68 3.12 13.22 18.26
N VAL A 69 2.13 12.59 17.63
CA VAL A 69 1.03 13.26 16.94
C VAL A 69 -0.27 12.86 17.61
N THR A 70 -1.02 13.82 18.09
CA THR A 70 -2.34 13.56 18.69
C THR A 70 -3.44 13.93 17.73
N ILE A 71 -4.36 12.99 17.50
CA ILE A 71 -5.57 13.17 16.70
C ILE A 71 -6.72 13.33 17.68
N GLU A 72 -7.23 14.55 17.81
CA GLU A 72 -8.21 14.91 18.84
C GLU A 72 -9.60 14.31 18.58
N LYS A 73 -9.97 14.15 17.30
CA LYS A 73 -11.26 13.63 16.87
C LYS A 73 -11.11 12.75 15.63
N GLU A 74 -12.11 11.94 15.37
CA GLU A 74 -12.16 11.15 14.15
C GLU A 74 -12.15 12.05 12.89
N PRO A 75 -11.23 11.83 11.93
CA PRO A 75 -11.25 12.56 10.66
C PRO A 75 -12.52 12.24 9.86
N GLU A 76 -13.29 13.25 9.54
CA GLU A 76 -14.54 13.12 8.77
C GLU A 76 -14.33 13.35 7.27
N THR A 77 -13.38 14.25 6.94
CA THR A 77 -13.09 14.65 5.57
C THR A 77 -11.67 14.26 5.17
N LEU A 78 -11.56 13.48 4.10
CA LEU A 78 -10.31 12.93 3.62
C LEU A 78 -10.00 13.42 2.20
N VAL A 79 -8.74 13.71 1.94
CA VAL A 79 -8.21 13.92 0.59
C VAL A 79 -7.18 12.84 0.29
N SER A 80 -7.24 12.25 -0.89
CA SER A 80 -6.22 11.30 -1.35
C SER A 80 -5.57 11.82 -2.64
N GLY A 81 -4.25 11.95 -2.61
CA GLY A 81 -3.45 12.42 -3.75
C GLY A 81 -2.80 11.31 -4.56
N TYR A 82 -3.02 10.04 -4.19
CA TYR A 82 -2.39 8.93 -4.87
C TYR A 82 -3.31 7.72 -4.99
N TYR A 83 -3.33 7.08 -6.15
CA TYR A 83 -4.29 6.01 -6.46
C TYR A 83 -4.17 4.77 -5.55
N ILE A 84 -2.97 4.47 -5.05
CA ILE A 84 -2.77 3.36 -4.10
C ILE A 84 -3.42 3.70 -2.77
N SER A 85 -3.20 4.92 -2.28
CA SER A 85 -3.84 5.42 -1.06
C SER A 85 -5.36 5.43 -1.19
N THR A 86 -5.89 5.91 -2.31
CA THR A 86 -7.34 5.89 -2.58
C THR A 86 -7.89 4.46 -2.58
N SER A 87 -7.20 3.52 -3.23
CA SER A 87 -7.62 2.12 -3.27
C SER A 87 -7.64 1.49 -1.88
N LEU A 88 -6.65 1.83 -1.04
CA LEU A 88 -6.58 1.38 0.35
C LEU A 88 -7.73 1.96 1.18
N LEU A 89 -8.02 3.26 1.03
CA LEU A 89 -9.13 3.91 1.73
C LEU A 89 -10.49 3.33 1.33
N ILE A 90 -10.67 2.91 0.07
CA ILE A 90 -11.86 2.16 -0.38
C ILE A 90 -11.93 0.82 0.37
N ALA A 91 -10.83 0.08 0.43
CA ALA A 91 -10.77 -1.23 1.09
C ALA A 91 -11.04 -1.14 2.60
N LEU A 92 -10.61 -0.04 3.23
CA LEU A 92 -10.86 0.25 4.64
C LEU A 92 -12.27 0.79 4.92
N GLY A 93 -13.12 0.95 3.90
CA GLY A 93 -14.47 1.47 4.06
C GLY A 93 -14.57 2.98 4.21
N CYS A 94 -13.48 3.71 4.01
CA CYS A 94 -13.42 5.17 4.18
C CYS A 94 -13.84 5.96 2.92
N LYS A 95 -14.38 5.30 1.89
CA LYS A 95 -14.72 5.91 0.61
C LYS A 95 -15.70 7.09 0.70
N ASP A 96 -16.62 7.02 1.64
CA ASP A 96 -17.68 8.02 1.79
C ASP A 96 -17.19 9.30 2.52
N ARG A 97 -15.98 9.26 3.08
CA ARG A 97 -15.30 10.41 3.68
C ARG A 97 -14.39 11.15 2.69
N LEU A 98 -14.14 10.58 1.53
CA LEU A 98 -13.30 11.21 0.51
C LEU A 98 -14.05 12.38 -0.14
N ILE A 99 -13.46 13.58 -0.03
CA ILE A 99 -13.98 14.82 -0.63
C ILE A 99 -13.21 15.23 -1.88
N CYS A 100 -12.01 14.70 -2.08
CA CYS A 100 -11.18 14.94 -3.24
C CYS A 100 -10.21 13.76 -3.45
N VAL A 101 -9.86 13.47 -4.70
CA VAL A 101 -9.01 12.33 -5.07
C VAL A 101 -7.91 12.76 -6.05
N GLU A 102 -7.04 11.85 -6.41
CA GLU A 102 -6.00 12.08 -7.42
C GLU A 102 -6.60 12.26 -8.82
N ALA A 103 -5.78 12.80 -9.74
CA ALA A 103 -6.15 12.96 -11.13
C ALA A 103 -6.46 11.61 -11.82
N LYS A 104 -7.36 11.66 -12.78
CA LYS A 104 -7.79 10.50 -13.60
C LYS A 104 -8.56 9.42 -12.84
N ALA A 105 -9.21 9.77 -11.73
CA ALA A 105 -10.05 8.86 -10.96
C ALA A 105 -11.13 8.19 -11.85
N GLU A 106 -11.68 8.90 -12.82
CA GLU A 106 -12.67 8.39 -13.77
C GLU A 106 -12.14 7.25 -14.64
N SER A 107 -10.84 7.17 -14.87
CA SER A 107 -10.21 6.10 -15.65
C SER A 107 -9.98 4.81 -14.85
N ARG A 108 -10.10 4.86 -13.53
CA ARG A 108 -9.83 3.72 -12.64
C ARG A 108 -11.01 2.75 -12.61
N SER A 109 -10.80 1.54 -13.11
CA SER A 109 -11.85 0.51 -13.13
C SER A 109 -12.33 0.15 -11.73
N ILE A 110 -11.41 0.08 -10.75
CA ILE A 110 -11.75 -0.25 -9.37
C ILE A 110 -12.69 0.80 -8.75
N TYR A 111 -12.51 2.10 -9.06
CA TYR A 111 -13.40 3.13 -8.52
C TYR A 111 -14.79 3.03 -9.14
N ARG A 112 -14.87 2.82 -10.46
CA ARG A 112 -16.16 2.65 -11.14
C ARG A 112 -16.98 1.48 -10.59
N LEU A 113 -16.31 0.41 -10.16
CA LEU A 113 -16.95 -0.80 -9.66
C LEU A 113 -17.30 -0.73 -8.18
N SER A 114 -16.37 -0.22 -7.34
CA SER A 114 -16.52 -0.28 -5.87
C SER A 114 -16.92 1.05 -5.24
N ALA A 115 -16.63 2.17 -5.90
CA ALA A 115 -16.86 3.51 -5.36
C ALA A 115 -17.15 4.52 -6.48
N PRO A 116 -18.22 4.36 -7.26
CA PRO A 116 -18.48 5.19 -8.45
C PRO A 116 -18.62 6.68 -8.14
N ALA A 117 -18.97 7.04 -6.93
CA ALA A 117 -19.03 8.44 -6.50
C ALA A 117 -17.66 9.14 -6.61
N LEU A 118 -16.56 8.43 -6.36
CA LEU A 118 -15.23 9.01 -6.41
C LEU A 118 -14.82 9.52 -7.80
N THR A 119 -15.39 8.95 -8.85
CA THR A 119 -15.10 9.38 -10.23
C THR A 119 -15.62 10.78 -10.56
N ARG A 120 -16.43 11.36 -9.67
CA ARG A 120 -17.05 12.69 -9.84
C ARG A 120 -16.48 13.72 -8.86
N LEU A 121 -15.63 13.28 -7.94
CA LEU A 121 -15.01 14.20 -6.99
C LEU A 121 -13.99 15.10 -7.67
N PRO A 122 -13.74 16.30 -7.13
CA PRO A 122 -12.67 17.15 -7.58
C PRO A 122 -11.32 16.43 -7.44
N SER A 123 -10.31 16.92 -8.17
CA SER A 123 -8.97 16.34 -8.17
C SER A 123 -7.96 17.31 -7.58
N VAL A 124 -7.07 16.80 -6.75
CA VAL A 124 -5.87 17.50 -6.25
C VAL A 124 -4.63 17.26 -7.13
N GLY A 125 -4.82 16.84 -8.38
CA GLY A 125 -3.70 16.59 -9.28
C GLY A 125 -3.12 15.19 -9.16
N SER A 126 -1.85 15.06 -9.45
CA SER A 126 -1.12 13.78 -9.40
C SER A 126 -0.04 13.82 -8.31
N ALA A 127 0.52 12.65 -7.97
CA ALA A 127 1.65 12.57 -7.03
C ALA A 127 2.89 13.40 -7.44
N LYS A 128 3.02 13.75 -8.72
CA LYS A 128 4.10 14.61 -9.23
C LYS A 128 3.73 16.09 -9.27
N GLU A 129 2.47 16.37 -9.39
CA GLU A 129 1.89 17.72 -9.54
C GLU A 129 0.68 17.81 -8.62
N PHE A 130 0.96 17.83 -7.33
CA PHE A 130 -0.08 17.93 -6.31
C PHE A 130 -0.50 19.38 -6.12
N ASP A 131 -1.78 19.67 -6.24
CA ASP A 131 -2.36 20.98 -5.99
C ASP A 131 -2.53 21.22 -4.49
N LEU A 132 -1.48 21.73 -3.87
CA LEU A 132 -1.47 22.02 -2.43
C LEU A 132 -2.46 23.13 -2.06
N GLU A 133 -2.60 24.16 -2.91
CA GLU A 133 -3.50 25.27 -2.66
C GLU A 133 -4.96 24.85 -2.75
N GLY A 134 -5.31 24.11 -3.80
CA GLY A 134 -6.64 23.52 -3.95
C GLY A 134 -6.98 22.54 -2.83
N CYS A 135 -6.01 21.74 -2.39
CA CYS A 135 -6.18 20.84 -1.24
C CYS A 135 -6.44 21.63 0.05
N ALA A 136 -5.62 22.66 0.33
CA ALA A 136 -5.77 23.49 1.52
C ALA A 136 -7.12 24.25 1.54
N ALA A 137 -7.59 24.70 0.40
CA ALA A 137 -8.89 25.38 0.27
C ALA A 137 -10.08 24.49 0.63
N LEU A 138 -9.94 23.16 0.50
CA LEU A 138 -10.96 22.19 0.91
C LEU A 138 -11.00 21.97 2.43
N ASN A 139 -10.00 22.43 3.16
CA ASN A 139 -9.85 22.27 4.60
C ASN A 139 -10.14 20.83 5.10
N PRO A 140 -9.47 19.80 4.56
CA PRO A 140 -9.69 18.42 4.97
C PRO A 140 -9.13 18.14 6.38
N ASP A 141 -9.74 17.20 7.09
CA ASP A 141 -9.21 16.76 8.40
C ASP A 141 -7.94 15.91 8.22
N LEU A 142 -7.80 15.19 7.10
CA LEU A 142 -6.64 14.35 6.82
C LEU A 142 -6.35 14.28 5.31
N VAL A 143 -5.07 14.38 4.99
CA VAL A 143 -4.56 14.20 3.62
C VAL A 143 -3.64 12.98 3.57
N VAL A 144 -3.88 12.09 2.59
CA VAL A 144 -3.08 10.87 2.35
C VAL A 144 -2.46 10.95 0.95
N VAL A 145 -1.15 10.97 0.88
CA VAL A 145 -0.38 11.13 -0.36
C VAL A 145 0.63 10.00 -0.56
#